data_fac6399d94e8f46125fbc7f87bf0cc6d
#
_entry.id   fac6399d94e8f46125fbc7f87bf0cc6d
#
_cell.length_a   1.000
_cell.length_b   1.000
_cell.length_c   1.000
_cell.angle_alpha   90.00
_cell.angle_beta   90.00
_cell.angle_gamma   90.00
#
_symmetry.space_group_name_H-M   'P 1'
#
loop_
_entity.id
_entity.type
_entity.pdbx_description
1 polymer ?
#
loop_
_entity_poly.entity_id
_entity_poly.type
_entity_poly.pdbx_seq_one_letter_code
_entity_poly.pdbx_strand_id
1 'polypeptide(L)'
;MPQVSLIKTESYDPAEVERAVARHFELLGVEAFSPDARVTVKPNLIMRCPPERTATTHPAVIEAVVRQLQARGARRITIADSPGGLYTPQILSAAYEATGMAAVAGRTGASLNLSAGSRNVHVAEGALCRDFDVIDPVADADFVVNCCKLKTHCMTTLSCGVKNLFGCVPGLLKPQLHYRFPDGEQFARMLVDLSVLVKPGLTVADAVDAMEGDGPSGRRRHVGLTAAAKYDGLYALDLVLAGLIGLGPDRVPMLAEAVRRGLCPDGVSGVELLGDPLPPVIEDFLMPASKKLNFSGSLPGPLAKAVDWLEPRLAPRPKVRERDCVGCGRCAESCPAKTITVTGGKAKIDYAKCIRCFCCHEMCPVRAIDIRSVPVFRFLSKGR
;
A
#
# COMPACT_ATOMS: atom_id res chain seq x y z
N MET A 1 13.33 20.70 6.96
CA MET A 1 13.46 19.40 6.29
C MET A 1 12.37 18.48 6.85
N PRO A 2 11.71 17.65 6.04
CA PRO A 2 10.79 16.65 6.57
C PRO A 2 11.55 15.67 7.47
N GLN A 3 10.91 15.24 8.56
CA GLN A 3 11.50 14.35 9.56
C GLN A 3 10.98 12.93 9.41
N VAL A 4 11.88 11.95 9.48
CA VAL A 4 11.57 10.52 9.49
C VAL A 4 12.28 9.87 10.67
N SER A 5 11.52 9.23 11.54
CA SER A 5 12.05 8.45 12.66
C SER A 5 12.23 7.00 12.26
N LEU A 6 13.41 6.44 12.54
CA LEU A 6 13.78 5.05 12.29
C LEU A 6 14.10 4.38 13.62
N ILE A 7 13.52 3.21 13.89
CA ILE A 7 13.80 2.42 15.11
C ILE A 7 14.02 0.96 14.71
N LYS A 8 15.18 0.45 15.10
CA LYS A 8 15.50 -0.97 14.94
C LYS A 8 14.50 -1.82 15.74
N THR A 9 13.86 -2.76 15.07
CA THR A 9 12.78 -3.58 15.63
C THR A 9 12.89 -4.97 15.00
N GLU A 10 13.57 -5.88 15.69
CA GLU A 10 13.95 -7.18 15.14
C GLU A 10 12.82 -8.19 15.12
N SER A 11 11.80 -7.99 15.95
CA SER A 11 10.71 -8.95 16.07
C SER A 11 9.37 -8.28 16.31
N TYR A 12 8.29 -9.09 16.25
CA TYR A 12 6.97 -8.66 16.70
C TYR A 12 6.70 -8.97 18.18
N ASP A 13 7.77 -9.12 18.98
CA ASP A 13 7.59 -9.16 20.43
C ASP A 13 6.84 -7.91 20.91
N PRO A 14 5.73 -8.05 21.64
CA PRO A 14 4.90 -6.91 22.01
C PRO A 14 5.64 -5.80 22.75
N ALA A 15 6.57 -6.16 23.65
CA ALA A 15 7.33 -5.18 24.41
C ALA A 15 8.36 -4.44 23.55
N GLU A 16 8.96 -5.13 22.57
CA GLU A 16 9.89 -4.51 21.61
C GLU A 16 9.15 -3.52 20.70
N VAL A 17 8.02 -3.94 20.10
CA VAL A 17 7.22 -3.08 19.22
C VAL A 17 6.64 -1.90 19.98
N GLU A 18 6.18 -2.10 21.23
CA GLU A 18 5.66 -1.01 22.07
C GLU A 18 6.73 0.05 22.36
N ARG A 19 7.96 -0.37 22.72
CA ARG A 19 9.09 0.56 22.90
C ARG A 19 9.43 1.32 21.61
N ALA A 20 9.46 0.63 20.46
CA ALA A 20 9.76 1.25 19.17
C ALA A 20 8.72 2.30 18.81
N VAL A 21 7.43 1.97 18.92
CA VAL A 21 6.33 2.91 18.62
C VAL A 21 6.32 4.07 19.61
N ALA A 22 6.53 3.84 20.90
CA ALA A 22 6.65 4.90 21.91
C ALA A 22 7.77 5.88 21.54
N ARG A 23 8.92 5.35 21.12
CA ARG A 23 10.06 6.17 20.70
C ARG A 23 9.78 6.99 19.44
N HIS A 24 9.04 6.46 18.47
CA HIS A 24 8.57 7.24 17.32
C HIS A 24 7.69 8.43 17.73
N PHE A 25 6.74 8.20 18.63
CA PHE A 25 5.85 9.25 19.13
C PHE A 25 6.61 10.35 19.87
N GLU A 26 7.65 10.00 20.63
CA GLU A 26 8.52 10.96 21.33
C GLU A 26 9.35 11.78 20.35
N LEU A 27 10.10 11.10 19.45
CA LEU A 27 11.01 11.75 18.50
C LEU A 27 10.28 12.71 17.55
N LEU A 28 9.07 12.33 17.15
CA LEU A 28 8.23 13.15 16.27
C LEU A 28 7.40 14.19 17.05
N GLY A 29 7.47 14.22 18.38
CA GLY A 29 6.70 15.16 19.20
C GLY A 29 5.20 15.04 18.95
N VAL A 30 4.64 13.81 19.02
CA VAL A 30 3.19 13.62 18.93
C VAL A 30 2.56 14.11 20.22
N GLU A 31 1.74 15.15 20.11
CA GLU A 31 1.10 15.82 21.24
C GLU A 31 -0.02 15.00 21.88
N ALA A 32 -0.52 15.49 23.01
CA ALA A 32 -1.69 14.94 23.68
C ALA A 32 -2.97 15.19 22.88
N PHE A 33 -3.91 14.29 23.00
CA PHE A 33 -5.21 14.36 22.33
C PHE A 33 -6.30 14.85 23.31
N SER A 34 -7.25 15.64 22.79
CA SER A 34 -8.50 15.83 23.47
C SER A 34 -9.23 14.48 23.64
N PRO A 35 -9.86 14.19 24.79
CA PRO A 35 -10.66 12.98 24.97
C PRO A 35 -11.77 12.80 23.94
N ASP A 36 -12.27 13.88 23.37
CA ASP A 36 -13.34 13.88 22.37
C ASP A 36 -12.81 13.73 20.93
N ALA A 37 -11.50 13.85 20.73
CA ALA A 37 -10.90 13.71 19.41
C ALA A 37 -11.18 12.33 18.81
N ARG A 38 -11.73 12.32 17.61
CA ARG A 38 -11.98 11.09 16.82
C ARG A 38 -10.70 10.70 16.11
N VAL A 39 -10.04 9.66 16.60
CA VAL A 39 -8.79 9.16 16.05
C VAL A 39 -9.05 7.89 15.24
N THR A 40 -8.67 7.90 13.98
CA THR A 40 -8.74 6.71 13.12
C THR A 40 -7.36 6.11 12.94
N VAL A 41 -7.20 4.87 13.40
CA VAL A 41 -6.02 4.04 13.11
C VAL A 41 -6.31 3.22 11.86
N LYS A 42 -5.59 3.50 10.79
CA LYS A 42 -5.76 2.86 9.48
C LYS A 42 -4.64 1.86 9.20
N PRO A 43 -4.85 0.56 9.46
CA PRO A 43 -3.89 -0.48 9.07
C PRO A 43 -3.86 -0.66 7.54
N ASN A 44 -2.99 -1.55 7.07
CA ASN A 44 -3.02 -2.10 5.72
C ASN A 44 -3.63 -3.51 5.78
N LEU A 45 -4.86 -3.71 5.35
CA LEU A 45 -5.54 -5.01 5.45
C LEU A 45 -5.73 -5.74 4.12
N ILE A 46 -5.60 -5.10 2.99
CA ILE A 46 -5.73 -5.62 1.61
C ILE A 46 -6.87 -6.63 1.43
N MET A 47 -6.82 -7.76 2.15
CA MET A 47 -7.79 -8.85 2.09
C MET A 47 -7.79 -9.64 3.41
N ARG A 48 -8.72 -10.58 3.54
CA ARG A 48 -8.72 -11.59 4.60
C ARG A 48 -7.45 -12.45 4.52
N CYS A 49 -6.46 -12.15 5.38
CA CYS A 49 -5.13 -12.72 5.32
C CYS A 49 -4.51 -12.76 6.73
N PRO A 50 -3.93 -13.88 7.18
CA PRO A 50 -3.26 -13.94 8.46
C PRO A 50 -1.95 -13.14 8.45
N PRO A 51 -1.52 -12.59 9.60
CA PRO A 51 -0.33 -11.71 9.71
C PRO A 51 0.97 -12.34 9.20
N GLU A 52 1.13 -13.64 9.36
CA GLU A 52 2.32 -14.41 8.94
C GLU A 52 2.59 -14.34 7.43
N ARG A 53 1.58 -13.98 6.65
CA ARG A 53 1.73 -13.75 5.20
C ARG A 53 2.42 -12.43 4.86
N THR A 54 2.69 -11.58 5.83
CA THR A 54 3.36 -10.27 5.67
C THR A 54 2.72 -9.32 4.64
N ALA A 55 1.47 -9.59 4.26
CA ALA A 55 0.73 -8.76 3.31
C ALA A 55 0.04 -7.57 4.00
N THR A 56 -0.23 -7.70 5.30
CA THR A 56 -0.96 -6.74 6.14
C THR A 56 -0.05 -6.17 7.22
N THR A 57 -0.42 -5.03 7.79
CA THR A 57 0.24 -4.51 8.99
C THR A 57 0.08 -5.50 10.12
N HIS A 58 1.15 -5.80 10.83
CA HIS A 58 1.12 -6.75 11.93
C HIS A 58 0.31 -6.20 13.12
N PRO A 59 -0.53 -7.02 13.78
CA PRO A 59 -1.38 -6.58 14.88
C PRO A 59 -0.60 -5.99 16.06
N ALA A 60 0.61 -6.45 16.35
CA ALA A 60 1.44 -5.87 17.41
C ALA A 60 1.74 -4.36 17.17
N VAL A 61 1.97 -3.96 15.90
CA VAL A 61 2.18 -2.54 15.56
C VAL A 61 0.92 -1.72 15.81
N ILE A 62 -0.24 -2.25 15.42
CA ILE A 62 -1.52 -1.57 15.62
C ILE A 62 -1.85 -1.45 17.12
N GLU A 63 -1.61 -2.51 17.88
CA GLU A 63 -1.81 -2.50 19.33
C GLU A 63 -0.92 -1.45 20.02
N ALA A 64 0.37 -1.41 19.68
CA ALA A 64 1.31 -0.44 20.21
C ALA A 64 0.89 1.01 19.85
N VAL A 65 0.46 1.26 18.61
CA VAL A 65 -0.06 2.57 18.19
C VAL A 65 -1.29 2.96 19.01
N VAL A 66 -2.26 2.06 19.16
CA VAL A 66 -3.48 2.34 19.96
C VAL A 66 -3.12 2.66 21.41
N ARG A 67 -2.22 1.88 22.04
CA ARG A 67 -1.76 2.13 23.42
C ARG A 67 -1.08 3.50 23.55
N GLN A 68 -0.23 3.88 22.61
CA GLN A 68 0.43 5.18 22.62
C GLN A 68 -0.54 6.35 22.43
N LEU A 69 -1.58 6.19 21.63
CA LEU A 69 -2.66 7.18 21.50
C LEU A 69 -3.45 7.32 22.82
N GLN A 70 -3.80 6.19 23.44
CA GLN A 70 -4.49 6.16 24.74
C GLN A 70 -3.66 6.80 25.85
N ALA A 71 -2.36 6.50 25.92
CA ALA A 71 -1.44 7.11 26.89
C ALA A 71 -1.35 8.63 26.74
N ARG A 72 -1.65 9.17 25.52
CA ARG A 72 -1.71 10.60 25.22
C ARG A 72 -3.12 11.20 25.31
N GLY A 73 -4.07 10.48 25.90
CA GLY A 73 -5.42 11.01 26.19
C GLY A 73 -6.51 10.67 25.18
N ALA A 74 -6.19 10.08 24.02
CA ALA A 74 -7.22 9.70 23.05
C ALA A 74 -8.17 8.64 23.62
N ARG A 75 -9.49 8.91 23.57
CA ARG A 75 -10.54 8.00 24.09
C ARG A 75 -11.41 7.41 22.98
N ARG A 76 -11.52 8.10 21.85
CA ARG A 76 -12.37 7.72 20.72
C ARG A 76 -11.48 7.22 19.55
N ILE A 77 -10.98 6.00 19.68
CA ILE A 77 -10.08 5.38 18.68
C ILE A 77 -10.86 4.34 17.89
N THR A 78 -10.85 4.46 16.56
CA THR A 78 -11.47 3.50 15.64
C THR A 78 -10.40 2.89 14.73
N ILE A 79 -10.31 1.57 14.67
CA ILE A 79 -9.52 0.85 13.68
C ILE A 79 -10.38 0.69 12.42
N ALA A 80 -9.92 1.22 11.30
CA ALA A 80 -10.68 1.23 10.05
C ALA A 80 -9.79 1.08 8.81
N ASP A 81 -10.21 0.21 7.90
CA ASP A 81 -9.66 0.09 6.54
C ASP A 81 -10.77 -0.41 5.62
N SER A 82 -10.62 -0.18 4.33
CA SER A 82 -11.43 -0.84 3.31
C SER A 82 -10.56 -1.87 2.57
N PRO A 83 -10.66 -3.17 2.91
CA PRO A 83 -9.99 -4.22 2.16
C PRO A 83 -10.48 -4.28 0.71
N GLY A 84 -9.81 -5.05 -0.14
CA GLY A 84 -10.28 -5.30 -1.50
C GLY A 84 -11.55 -6.16 -1.53
N GLY A 85 -12.35 -6.00 -2.60
CA GLY A 85 -13.64 -6.67 -2.77
C GLY A 85 -14.81 -5.83 -2.27
N LEU A 86 -15.92 -6.46 -1.92
CA LEU A 86 -17.11 -5.76 -1.39
C LEU A 86 -16.80 -5.09 -0.04
N TYR A 87 -17.35 -3.90 0.15
CA TYR A 87 -17.26 -3.17 1.41
C TYR A 87 -18.57 -3.36 2.17
N THR A 88 -18.63 -4.42 2.98
CA THR A 88 -19.82 -4.78 3.78
C THR A 88 -19.40 -5.17 5.19
N PRO A 89 -20.31 -5.07 6.20
CA PRO A 89 -20.02 -5.47 7.57
C PRO A 89 -19.44 -6.89 7.70
N GLN A 90 -19.95 -7.84 6.92
CA GLN A 90 -19.52 -9.23 6.95
C GLN A 90 -18.08 -9.41 6.44
N ILE A 91 -17.72 -8.70 5.35
CA ILE A 91 -16.36 -8.73 4.79
C ILE A 91 -15.39 -8.04 5.75
N LEU A 92 -15.78 -6.92 6.36
CA LEU A 92 -14.98 -6.20 7.35
C LEU A 92 -14.72 -7.06 8.59
N SER A 93 -15.77 -7.64 9.19
CA SER A 93 -15.62 -8.54 10.35
C SER A 93 -14.67 -9.68 10.05
N ALA A 94 -14.87 -10.39 8.93
CA ALA A 94 -14.00 -11.50 8.54
C ALA A 94 -12.55 -11.07 8.25
N ALA A 95 -12.33 -9.84 7.76
CA ALA A 95 -10.99 -9.31 7.56
C ALA A 95 -10.32 -8.97 8.90
N TYR A 96 -11.02 -8.31 9.82
CA TYR A 96 -10.51 -7.99 11.15
C TYR A 96 -10.16 -9.23 11.97
N GLU A 97 -11.01 -10.27 11.91
CA GLU A 97 -10.71 -11.57 12.56
C GLU A 97 -9.43 -12.18 11.99
N ALA A 98 -9.35 -12.32 10.66
CA ALA A 98 -8.24 -13.02 10.02
C ALA A 98 -6.90 -12.27 10.15
N THR A 99 -6.93 -10.94 10.28
CA THR A 99 -5.72 -10.09 10.40
C THR A 99 -5.31 -9.81 11.85
N GLY A 100 -6.06 -10.33 12.83
CA GLY A 100 -5.81 -10.11 14.26
C GLY A 100 -6.28 -8.76 14.80
N MET A 101 -6.94 -7.91 13.99
CA MET A 101 -7.43 -6.60 14.43
C MET A 101 -8.56 -6.72 15.46
N ALA A 102 -9.40 -7.77 15.36
CA ALA A 102 -10.44 -8.05 16.33
C ALA A 102 -9.84 -8.32 17.73
N ALA A 103 -8.78 -9.09 17.79
CA ALA A 103 -8.07 -9.36 19.04
C ALA A 103 -7.41 -8.09 19.62
N VAL A 104 -6.84 -7.23 18.76
CA VAL A 104 -6.29 -5.92 19.18
C VAL A 104 -7.39 -5.04 19.78
N ALA A 105 -8.53 -4.91 19.11
CA ALA A 105 -9.67 -4.15 19.60
C ALA A 105 -10.14 -4.66 20.98
N GLY A 106 -10.25 -5.99 21.14
CA GLY A 106 -10.62 -6.62 22.41
C GLY A 106 -9.65 -6.32 23.55
N ARG A 107 -8.33 -6.29 23.29
CA ARG A 107 -7.31 -5.99 24.32
C ARG A 107 -7.16 -4.51 24.64
N THR A 108 -7.43 -3.63 23.68
CA THR A 108 -7.22 -2.19 23.83
C THR A 108 -8.50 -1.40 24.12
N GLY A 109 -9.67 -1.97 23.84
CA GLY A 109 -10.94 -1.26 23.89
C GLY A 109 -11.17 -0.31 22.70
N ALA A 110 -10.31 -0.30 21.68
CA ALA A 110 -10.56 0.46 20.46
C ALA A 110 -11.75 -0.13 19.67
N SER A 111 -12.51 0.74 19.00
CA SER A 111 -13.62 0.30 18.18
C SER A 111 -13.14 -0.24 16.81
N LEU A 112 -13.84 -1.22 16.27
CA LEU A 112 -13.68 -1.64 14.87
C LEU A 112 -14.75 -0.98 14.00
N ASN A 113 -14.36 -0.45 12.86
CA ASN A 113 -15.36 0.01 11.90
C ASN A 113 -16.04 -1.18 11.20
N LEU A 114 -17.30 -1.40 11.54
CA LEU A 114 -18.16 -2.39 10.87
C LEU A 114 -19.24 -1.72 9.98
N SER A 115 -19.22 -0.38 9.85
CA SER A 115 -20.10 0.34 8.93
C SER A 115 -19.54 0.31 7.50
N ALA A 116 -20.43 0.16 6.52
CA ALA A 116 -20.11 0.30 5.10
C ALA A 116 -20.34 1.75 4.58
N GLY A 117 -20.52 2.71 5.50
CA GLY A 117 -20.73 4.11 5.16
C GLY A 117 -19.49 4.76 4.52
N SER A 118 -19.74 5.65 3.59
CA SER A 118 -18.75 6.49 2.94
C SER A 118 -19.37 7.76 2.42
N ARG A 119 -18.58 8.79 2.23
CA ARG A 119 -19.03 10.05 1.64
C ARG A 119 -18.05 10.58 0.61
N ASN A 120 -18.56 11.36 -0.33
CA ASN A 120 -17.72 12.09 -1.28
C ASN A 120 -17.07 13.29 -0.57
N VAL A 121 -15.76 13.43 -0.73
CA VAL A 121 -14.96 14.52 -0.16
C VAL A 121 -14.17 15.18 -1.29
N HIS A 122 -14.22 16.51 -1.34
CA HIS A 122 -13.53 17.32 -2.32
C HIS A 122 -12.18 17.80 -1.80
N VAL A 123 -11.12 17.74 -2.63
CA VAL A 123 -9.81 18.31 -2.36
C VAL A 123 -9.45 19.31 -3.45
N ALA A 124 -9.43 20.60 -3.10
CA ALA A 124 -9.19 21.69 -4.04
C ALA A 124 -7.79 21.63 -4.66
N GLU A 125 -6.78 21.18 -3.88
CA GLU A 125 -5.39 21.07 -4.26
C GLU A 125 -5.08 19.85 -5.13
N GLY A 126 -6.08 18.99 -5.42
CA GLY A 126 -5.94 17.82 -6.29
C GLY A 126 -5.57 18.23 -7.72
N ALA A 127 -4.50 17.65 -8.25
CA ALA A 127 -4.00 17.97 -9.58
C ALA A 127 -4.69 17.18 -10.71
N LEU A 128 -5.12 15.96 -10.43
CA LEU A 128 -5.77 15.06 -11.40
C LEU A 128 -7.16 14.62 -10.95
N CYS A 129 -7.29 14.25 -9.67
CA CYS A 129 -8.53 13.78 -9.08
C CYS A 129 -8.84 14.63 -7.85
N ARG A 130 -10.01 15.27 -7.82
CA ARG A 130 -10.39 16.19 -6.75
C ARG A 130 -11.50 15.66 -5.87
N ASP A 131 -12.24 14.65 -6.34
CA ASP A 131 -13.37 14.08 -5.63
C ASP A 131 -13.14 12.60 -5.37
N PHE A 132 -13.23 12.23 -4.10
CA PHE A 132 -13.04 10.87 -3.64
C PHE A 132 -14.15 10.44 -2.71
N ASP A 133 -14.68 9.24 -2.92
CA ASP A 133 -15.47 8.60 -1.89
C ASP A 133 -14.52 7.99 -0.85
N VAL A 134 -14.69 8.42 0.39
CA VAL A 134 -13.85 8.05 1.53
C VAL A 134 -14.72 7.40 2.59
N ILE A 135 -14.25 6.32 3.23
CA ILE A 135 -14.95 5.64 4.32
C ILE A 135 -15.20 6.61 5.49
N ASP A 136 -16.39 6.56 6.08
CA ASP A 136 -16.82 7.50 7.13
C ASP A 136 -15.81 7.66 8.27
N PRO A 137 -15.17 6.59 8.83
CA PRO A 137 -14.22 6.77 9.92
C PRO A 137 -13.01 7.64 9.57
N VAL A 138 -12.61 7.69 8.30
CA VAL A 138 -11.52 8.56 7.83
C VAL A 138 -12.03 9.96 7.54
N ALA A 139 -13.21 10.07 6.92
CA ALA A 139 -13.82 11.36 6.59
C ALA A 139 -14.27 12.13 7.85
N ASP A 140 -14.58 11.43 8.94
CA ASP A 140 -14.98 11.99 10.23
C ASP A 140 -13.84 12.21 11.22
N ALA A 141 -12.64 11.70 10.92
CA ALA A 141 -11.52 11.74 11.84
C ALA A 141 -10.99 13.17 12.05
N ASP A 142 -10.69 13.50 13.29
CA ASP A 142 -9.91 14.69 13.64
C ASP A 142 -8.41 14.42 13.52
N PHE A 143 -8.01 13.11 13.59
CA PHE A 143 -6.64 12.67 13.40
C PHE A 143 -6.59 11.25 12.80
N VAL A 144 -5.84 11.07 11.73
CA VAL A 144 -5.63 9.76 11.09
C VAL A 144 -4.21 9.27 11.34
N VAL A 145 -4.07 8.05 11.88
CA VAL A 145 -2.80 7.33 11.95
C VAL A 145 -2.76 6.28 10.83
N ASN A 146 -1.91 6.50 9.86
CA ASN A 146 -1.72 5.63 8.71
C ASN A 146 -0.68 4.55 9.02
N CYS A 147 -1.09 3.33 9.36
CA CYS A 147 -0.20 2.22 9.69
C CYS A 147 0.02 1.35 8.45
N CYS A 148 1.08 1.60 7.71
CA CYS A 148 1.37 0.92 6.46
C CYS A 148 2.30 -0.29 6.64
N LYS A 149 2.47 -1.08 5.57
CA LYS A 149 3.39 -2.21 5.47
C LYS A 149 4.37 -1.95 4.34
N LEU A 150 5.68 -2.08 4.61
CA LEU A 150 6.69 -2.01 3.55
C LEU A 150 6.57 -3.22 2.64
N LYS A 151 6.31 -3.00 1.35
CA LYS A 151 6.25 -4.05 0.34
C LYS A 151 6.43 -3.53 -1.07
N THR A 152 6.91 -4.38 -1.96
CA THR A 152 6.86 -4.14 -3.40
C THR A 152 5.43 -4.31 -3.93
N HIS A 153 5.15 -3.69 -5.08
CA HIS A 153 3.82 -3.69 -5.69
C HIS A 153 3.89 -3.74 -7.21
N CYS A 154 3.06 -4.57 -7.83
CA CYS A 154 3.06 -4.82 -9.28
C CYS A 154 2.88 -3.57 -10.14
N MET A 155 2.02 -2.63 -9.74
CA MET A 155 1.69 -1.44 -10.52
C MET A 155 2.48 -0.20 -10.10
N THR A 156 2.68 -0.02 -8.81
CA THR A 156 3.29 1.20 -8.24
C THR A 156 4.71 1.01 -7.75
N THR A 157 5.34 -0.13 -8.02
CA THR A 157 6.67 -0.55 -7.58
C THR A 157 6.79 -0.69 -6.07
N LEU A 158 6.38 0.32 -5.31
CA LEU A 158 6.34 0.37 -3.85
C LEU A 158 4.90 0.45 -3.33
N SER A 159 4.64 -0.20 -2.22
CA SER A 159 3.47 0.03 -1.37
C SER A 159 3.97 0.32 0.04
N CYS A 160 3.74 1.54 0.50
CA CYS A 160 4.08 2.00 1.84
C CYS A 160 3.07 3.07 2.28
N GLY A 161 3.48 4.21 2.82
CA GLY A 161 2.62 5.24 3.38
C GLY A 161 1.59 5.79 2.41
N VAL A 162 2.03 6.30 1.25
CA VAL A 162 1.12 6.90 0.25
C VAL A 162 0.12 5.89 -0.29
N LYS A 163 0.61 4.72 -0.75
CA LYS A 163 -0.27 3.68 -1.33
C LYS A 163 -1.24 3.09 -0.30
N ASN A 164 -0.88 3.05 0.98
CA ASN A 164 -1.77 2.55 2.02
C ASN A 164 -3.06 3.36 2.13
N LEU A 165 -3.01 4.66 1.85
CA LEU A 165 -4.20 5.53 1.89
C LEU A 165 -5.26 5.15 0.86
N PHE A 166 -4.92 4.35 -0.16
CA PHE A 166 -5.92 3.81 -1.08
C PHE A 166 -6.97 2.92 -0.39
N GLY A 167 -6.65 2.37 0.79
CA GLY A 167 -7.62 1.71 1.65
C GLY A 167 -8.66 2.64 2.28
N CYS A 168 -8.55 3.96 2.14
CA CYS A 168 -9.59 4.91 2.52
C CYS A 168 -10.75 4.94 1.51
N VAL A 169 -10.53 4.48 0.28
CA VAL A 169 -11.57 4.37 -0.75
C VAL A 169 -12.37 3.09 -0.55
N PRO A 170 -13.72 3.13 -0.53
CA PRO A 170 -14.53 1.96 -0.22
C PRO A 170 -14.53 0.91 -1.35
N GLY A 171 -14.28 -0.33 -0.99
CA GLY A 171 -14.52 -1.56 -1.72
C GLY A 171 -14.25 -1.53 -3.22
N LEU A 172 -15.29 -1.78 -4.01
CA LEU A 172 -15.22 -1.91 -5.46
C LEU A 172 -15.01 -0.57 -6.20
N LEU A 173 -15.00 0.57 -5.53
CA LEU A 173 -14.58 1.83 -6.17
C LEU A 173 -13.08 1.83 -6.49
N LYS A 174 -12.26 1.06 -5.76
CA LYS A 174 -10.84 0.89 -6.08
C LYS A 174 -10.59 0.32 -7.47
N PRO A 175 -11.19 -0.82 -7.87
CA PRO A 175 -11.13 -1.28 -9.25
C PRO A 175 -11.61 -0.26 -10.29
N GLN A 176 -12.63 0.54 -9.97
CA GLN A 176 -13.10 1.60 -10.89
C GLN A 176 -12.03 2.69 -11.08
N LEU A 177 -11.31 3.08 -10.00
CA LEU A 177 -10.18 4.00 -10.11
C LEU A 177 -9.02 3.39 -10.93
N HIS A 178 -8.73 2.09 -10.80
CA HIS A 178 -7.78 1.40 -11.68
C HIS A 178 -8.22 1.42 -13.16
N TYR A 179 -9.52 1.35 -13.43
CA TYR A 179 -10.05 1.46 -14.79
C TYR A 179 -9.97 2.88 -15.31
N ARG A 180 -10.30 3.87 -14.47
CA ARG A 180 -10.25 5.30 -14.81
C ARG A 180 -8.82 5.78 -15.06
N PHE A 181 -7.84 5.24 -14.31
CA PHE A 181 -6.43 5.58 -14.39
C PHE A 181 -5.59 4.32 -14.67
N PRO A 182 -5.66 3.75 -15.87
CA PRO A 182 -4.99 2.48 -16.21
C PRO A 182 -3.48 2.62 -16.36
N ASP A 183 -3.01 3.84 -16.61
CA ASP A 183 -1.59 4.17 -16.65
C ASP A 183 -1.03 4.34 -15.24
N GLY A 184 0.19 3.81 -15.00
CA GLY A 184 0.81 3.81 -13.67
C GLY A 184 1.16 5.20 -13.15
N GLU A 185 1.49 6.15 -14.02
CA GLU A 185 1.78 7.53 -13.65
C GLU A 185 0.50 8.28 -13.26
N GLN A 186 -0.56 8.15 -14.08
CA GLN A 186 -1.86 8.73 -13.75
C GLN A 186 -2.43 8.15 -12.46
N PHE A 187 -2.29 6.84 -12.26
CA PHE A 187 -2.70 6.20 -11.03
C PHE A 187 -1.92 6.72 -9.81
N ALA A 188 -0.61 6.90 -9.97
CA ALA A 188 0.23 7.49 -8.91
C ALA A 188 -0.16 8.95 -8.61
N ARG A 189 -0.44 9.77 -9.63
CA ARG A 189 -0.94 11.14 -9.46
C ARG A 189 -2.24 11.18 -8.67
N MET A 190 -3.19 10.29 -8.98
CA MET A 190 -4.44 10.15 -8.22
C MET A 190 -4.17 9.73 -6.76
N LEU A 191 -3.20 8.83 -6.50
CA LEU A 191 -2.84 8.44 -5.14
C LEU A 191 -2.20 9.59 -4.34
N VAL A 192 -1.41 10.44 -4.99
CA VAL A 192 -0.87 11.65 -4.37
C VAL A 192 -2.01 12.63 -4.05
N ASP A 193 -2.99 12.82 -4.94
CA ASP A 193 -4.17 13.64 -4.65
C ASP A 193 -4.96 13.11 -3.46
N LEU A 194 -5.17 11.79 -3.38
CA LEU A 194 -5.82 11.15 -2.22
C LEU A 194 -5.03 11.38 -0.93
N SER A 195 -3.70 11.34 -0.97
CA SER A 195 -2.88 11.59 0.21
C SER A 195 -2.94 13.05 0.67
N VAL A 196 -3.08 14.00 -0.26
CA VAL A 196 -3.33 15.42 0.03
C VAL A 196 -4.70 15.62 0.67
N LEU A 197 -5.71 14.83 0.30
CA LEU A 197 -7.03 14.85 0.91
C LEU A 197 -7.01 14.30 2.33
N VAL A 198 -6.45 13.09 2.53
CA VAL A 198 -6.51 12.39 3.82
C VAL A 198 -5.63 13.04 4.88
N LYS A 199 -4.47 13.59 4.51
CA LYS A 199 -3.52 14.29 5.40
C LYS A 199 -3.30 13.54 6.72
N PRO A 200 -2.78 12.30 6.72
CA PRO A 200 -2.61 11.54 7.96
C PRO A 200 -1.70 12.30 8.93
N GLY A 201 -2.16 12.53 10.16
CA GLY A 201 -1.36 13.26 11.16
C GLY A 201 -0.09 12.53 11.55
N LEU A 202 -0.10 11.18 11.45
CA LEU A 202 1.06 10.31 11.66
C LEU A 202 1.00 9.14 10.69
N THR A 203 2.15 8.76 10.14
CA THR A 203 2.33 7.49 9.41
C THR A 203 3.34 6.64 10.16
N VAL A 204 2.99 5.37 10.42
CA VAL A 204 3.87 4.35 11.01
C VAL A 204 4.01 3.21 10.02
N ALA A 205 5.23 2.94 9.58
CA ALA A 205 5.54 1.87 8.66
C ALA A 205 6.06 0.63 9.38
N ASP A 206 5.36 -0.47 9.23
CA ASP A 206 5.79 -1.80 9.61
C ASP A 206 6.76 -2.34 8.54
N ALA A 207 8.04 -2.30 8.84
CA ALA A 207 9.12 -2.86 8.05
C ALA A 207 9.92 -3.91 8.87
N VAL A 208 9.35 -4.49 9.93
CA VAL A 208 9.98 -5.63 10.63
C VAL A 208 10.13 -6.78 9.65
N ASP A 209 9.02 -7.24 9.10
CA ASP A 209 9.00 -8.17 7.98
C ASP A 209 8.34 -7.50 6.77
N ALA A 210 9.12 -7.11 5.80
CA ALA A 210 8.63 -6.58 4.53
C ALA A 210 8.16 -7.70 3.59
N MET A 211 7.49 -7.31 2.50
CA MET A 211 7.17 -8.23 1.41
C MET A 211 7.90 -7.82 0.14
N GLU A 212 8.58 -8.76 -0.50
CA GLU A 212 9.32 -8.58 -1.73
C GLU A 212 8.72 -9.34 -2.92
N GLY A 213 9.04 -8.97 -4.16
CA GLY A 213 8.54 -9.60 -5.39
C GLY A 213 7.15 -9.10 -5.81
N ASP A 214 6.30 -9.97 -6.32
CA ASP A 214 4.97 -9.61 -6.83
C ASP A 214 3.95 -9.47 -5.68
N GLY A 215 4.07 -8.37 -4.92
CA GLY A 215 3.09 -8.07 -3.86
C GLY A 215 1.68 -7.81 -4.42
N PRO A 216 0.61 -8.21 -3.69
CA PRO A 216 0.57 -8.69 -2.30
C PRO A 216 0.72 -10.22 -2.15
N SER A 217 1.22 -10.92 -3.14
CA SER A 217 1.48 -12.37 -3.13
C SER A 217 2.97 -12.71 -3.11
N GLY A 218 3.81 -11.77 -2.73
CA GLY A 218 5.26 -11.87 -2.65
C GLY A 218 5.77 -12.76 -1.52
N ARG A 219 7.08 -12.68 -1.28
CA ARG A 219 7.79 -13.41 -0.23
C ARG A 219 8.00 -12.51 0.99
N ARG A 220 8.08 -13.10 2.16
CA ARG A 220 8.56 -12.44 3.37
C ARG A 220 10.05 -12.11 3.23
N ARG A 221 10.41 -10.88 3.61
CA ARG A 221 11.79 -10.41 3.77
C ARG A 221 11.92 -9.75 5.14
N HIS A 222 12.76 -10.30 5.99
CA HIS A 222 13.07 -9.67 7.27
C HIS A 222 13.94 -8.43 7.03
N VAL A 223 13.54 -7.29 7.60
CA VAL A 223 14.24 -5.99 7.51
C VAL A 223 14.59 -5.46 8.90
N GLY A 224 13.83 -5.83 9.93
CA GLY A 224 14.12 -5.51 11.32
C GLY A 224 13.97 -4.03 11.67
N LEU A 225 13.00 -3.33 11.06
CA LEU A 225 12.84 -1.89 11.21
C LEU A 225 11.38 -1.48 11.35
N THR A 226 11.12 -0.46 12.15
CA THR A 226 9.91 0.36 12.06
C THR A 226 10.31 1.80 11.72
N ALA A 227 9.46 2.50 11.00
CA ALA A 227 9.69 3.91 10.62
C ALA A 227 8.41 4.72 10.83
N ALA A 228 8.55 6.01 11.14
CA ALA A 228 7.40 6.89 11.27
C ALA A 228 7.71 8.31 10.82
N ALA A 229 6.66 9.03 10.39
CA ALA A 229 6.72 10.44 10.05
C ALA A 229 5.36 11.12 10.28
N LYS A 230 5.36 12.42 10.58
CA LYS A 230 4.16 13.26 10.50
C LYS A 230 3.76 13.49 9.04
N TYR A 231 2.64 14.19 8.80
CA TYR A 231 2.12 14.41 7.44
C TYR A 231 3.14 15.05 6.48
N ASP A 232 3.89 16.03 6.94
CA ASP A 232 4.94 16.73 6.18
C ASP A 232 6.10 15.79 5.79
N GLY A 233 6.29 14.68 6.51
CA GLY A 233 7.25 13.63 6.24
C GLY A 233 6.68 12.38 5.55
N LEU A 234 5.39 12.34 5.16
CA LEU A 234 4.77 11.15 4.56
C LEU A 234 5.54 10.62 3.34
N TYR A 235 5.86 11.49 2.40
CA TYR A 235 6.60 11.10 1.19
C TYR A 235 8.07 10.84 1.48
N ALA A 236 8.66 11.58 2.43
CA ALA A 236 10.02 11.35 2.88
C ALA A 236 10.19 9.97 3.54
N LEU A 237 9.18 9.50 4.29
CA LEU A 237 9.14 8.14 4.83
C LEU A 237 9.17 7.09 3.70
N ASP A 238 8.32 7.26 2.67
CA ASP A 238 8.31 6.36 1.52
C ASP A 238 9.64 6.43 0.75
N LEU A 239 10.26 7.62 0.63
CA LEU A 239 11.56 7.84 -0.01
C LEU A 239 12.69 7.12 0.73
N VAL A 240 12.76 7.26 2.06
CA VAL A 240 13.77 6.59 2.89
C VAL A 240 13.64 5.08 2.80
N LEU A 241 12.40 4.54 2.90
CA LEU A 241 12.17 3.11 2.81
C LEU A 241 12.33 2.56 1.38
N ALA A 242 12.06 3.37 0.36
CA ALA A 242 12.40 3.04 -1.03
C ALA A 242 13.91 2.93 -1.21
N GLY A 243 14.67 3.92 -0.72
CA GLY A 243 16.14 3.93 -0.75
C GLY A 243 16.73 2.71 -0.05
N LEU A 244 16.19 2.31 1.09
CA LEU A 244 16.62 1.12 1.83
C LEU A 244 16.53 -0.17 1.01
N ILE A 245 15.58 -0.27 0.08
CA ILE A 245 15.41 -1.42 -0.82
C ILE A 245 15.95 -1.17 -2.24
N GLY A 246 16.85 -0.19 -2.40
CA GLY A 246 17.53 0.09 -3.65
C GLY A 246 16.69 0.80 -4.73
N LEU A 247 15.63 1.53 -4.34
CA LEU A 247 14.77 2.28 -5.25
C LEU A 247 15.00 3.78 -5.12
N GLY A 248 15.39 4.43 -6.22
CA GLY A 248 15.34 5.89 -6.32
C GLY A 248 13.90 6.42 -6.49
N PRO A 249 13.67 7.72 -6.24
CA PRO A 249 12.34 8.33 -6.35
C PRO A 249 11.77 8.24 -7.77
N ASP A 250 12.60 8.28 -8.80
CA ASP A 250 12.25 8.13 -10.22
C ASP A 250 11.68 6.74 -10.56
N ARG A 251 12.01 5.73 -9.75
CA ARG A 251 11.55 4.35 -9.92
C ARG A 251 10.23 4.05 -9.21
N VAL A 252 9.75 4.96 -8.37
CA VAL A 252 8.49 4.86 -7.63
C VAL A 252 7.54 5.96 -8.11
N PRO A 253 6.52 5.66 -8.93
CA PRO A 253 5.70 6.69 -9.60
C PRO A 253 5.08 7.71 -8.64
N MET A 254 4.70 7.30 -7.43
CA MET A 254 4.16 8.22 -6.41
C MET A 254 5.22 9.19 -5.88
N LEU A 255 6.47 8.75 -5.71
CA LEU A 255 7.57 9.58 -5.28
C LEU A 255 8.00 10.55 -6.40
N ALA A 256 8.09 10.06 -7.64
CA ALA A 256 8.38 10.91 -8.81
C ALA A 256 7.35 12.06 -8.92
N GLU A 257 6.06 11.76 -8.75
CA GLU A 257 5.02 12.77 -8.74
C GLU A 257 5.12 13.72 -7.52
N ALA A 258 5.43 13.20 -6.34
CA ALA A 258 5.60 14.00 -5.13
C ALA A 258 6.79 14.96 -5.26
N VAL A 259 7.93 14.52 -5.80
CA VAL A 259 9.09 15.38 -6.10
C VAL A 259 8.72 16.44 -7.12
N ARG A 260 8.03 16.07 -8.21
CA ARG A 260 7.58 17.03 -9.24
C ARG A 260 6.67 18.13 -8.66
N ARG A 261 5.87 17.81 -7.63
CA ARG A 261 4.99 18.78 -6.93
C ARG A 261 5.69 19.55 -5.80
N GLY A 262 6.95 19.28 -5.50
CA GLY A 262 7.64 19.86 -4.35
C GLY A 262 7.15 19.36 -2.99
N LEU A 263 6.48 18.22 -2.95
CA LEU A 263 5.96 17.58 -1.73
C LEU A 263 6.98 16.62 -1.09
N CYS A 264 8.05 16.28 -1.82
CA CYS A 264 9.08 15.34 -1.41
C CYS A 264 10.45 15.86 -1.84
N PRO A 265 11.52 15.71 -1.04
CA PRO A 265 12.88 15.91 -1.51
C PRO A 265 13.21 14.93 -2.66
N ASP A 266 14.18 15.29 -3.49
CA ASP A 266 14.67 14.46 -4.60
C ASP A 266 15.63 13.34 -4.15
N GLY A 267 16.04 13.35 -2.88
CA GLY A 267 16.93 12.35 -2.28
C GLY A 267 16.86 12.31 -0.76
N VAL A 268 17.34 11.21 -0.19
CA VAL A 268 17.36 10.97 1.27
C VAL A 268 18.17 12.03 2.02
N SER A 269 19.17 12.65 1.36
CA SER A 269 19.95 13.75 1.94
C SER A 269 19.10 15.00 2.28
N GLY A 270 17.92 15.13 1.67
CA GLY A 270 16.95 16.17 1.99
C GLY A 270 16.01 15.84 3.16
N VAL A 271 16.25 14.72 3.87
CA VAL A 271 15.42 14.23 4.98
C VAL A 271 16.20 14.26 6.29
N GLU A 272 15.60 14.78 7.33
CA GLU A 272 16.15 14.67 8.68
C GLU A 272 15.77 13.31 9.29
N LEU A 273 16.78 12.46 9.55
CA LEU A 273 16.60 11.15 10.16
C LEU A 273 16.73 11.26 11.68
N LEU A 274 15.74 10.73 12.39
CA LEU A 274 15.66 10.69 13.86
C LEU A 274 15.73 9.23 14.35
N GLY A 275 16.32 9.02 15.53
CA GLY A 275 16.41 7.71 16.15
C GLY A 275 17.64 6.93 15.70
N ASP A 276 17.45 5.71 15.21
CA ASP A 276 18.54 4.84 14.80
C ASP A 276 19.06 5.20 13.39
N PRO A 277 20.35 4.90 13.11
CA PRO A 277 20.91 5.18 11.78
C PRO A 277 20.20 4.34 10.71
N LEU A 278 20.10 4.92 9.50
CA LEU A 278 19.57 4.19 8.34
C LEU A 278 20.46 2.97 8.05
N PRO A 279 19.88 1.76 8.00
CA PRO A 279 20.63 0.56 7.66
C PRO A 279 21.20 0.63 6.23
N PRO A 280 22.23 -0.18 5.92
CA PRO A 280 22.74 -0.32 4.56
C PRO A 280 21.63 -0.76 3.59
N VAL A 281 21.77 -0.36 2.32
CA VAL A 281 20.84 -0.75 1.25
C VAL A 281 20.79 -2.28 1.12
N ILE A 282 19.57 -2.82 1.04
CA ILE A 282 19.32 -4.24 0.81
C ILE A 282 19.37 -4.50 -0.70
N GLU A 283 20.56 -4.78 -1.23
CA GLU A 283 20.81 -4.89 -2.67
C GLU A 283 20.06 -6.04 -3.35
N ASP A 284 19.81 -7.15 -2.64
CA ASP A 284 19.14 -8.34 -3.12
C ASP A 284 17.62 -8.36 -2.90
N PHE A 285 17.02 -7.19 -2.58
CA PHE A 285 15.57 -7.10 -2.42
C PHE A 285 14.85 -7.34 -3.75
N LEU A 286 13.95 -8.32 -3.78
CA LEU A 286 13.30 -8.76 -5.02
C LEU A 286 12.27 -7.74 -5.51
N MET A 287 12.47 -7.21 -6.70
CA MET A 287 11.52 -6.30 -7.35
C MET A 287 10.39 -7.07 -8.05
N PRO A 288 9.22 -6.41 -8.28
CA PRO A 288 8.11 -7.03 -9.01
C PRO A 288 8.50 -7.39 -10.43
N ALA A 289 8.04 -8.56 -10.90
CA ALA A 289 8.22 -8.98 -12.29
C ALA A 289 7.39 -8.16 -13.30
N SER A 290 6.42 -7.40 -12.81
CA SER A 290 5.49 -6.58 -13.60
C SER A 290 6.07 -5.24 -14.07
N LYS A 291 7.34 -4.94 -13.77
CA LYS A 291 7.96 -3.67 -14.11
C LYS A 291 7.86 -3.43 -15.63
N LYS A 292 7.11 -2.40 -16.04
CA LYS A 292 7.11 -1.90 -17.42
C LYS A 292 8.48 -1.30 -17.70
N LEU A 293 9.20 -1.83 -18.67
CA LEU A 293 10.39 -1.18 -19.21
C LEU A 293 9.89 -0.17 -20.25
N ASN A 294 10.02 1.12 -19.99
CA ASN A 294 9.80 2.16 -20.99
C ASN A 294 10.95 2.11 -22.00
N PHE A 295 10.77 1.37 -23.09
CA PHE A 295 11.76 1.28 -24.17
C PHE A 295 11.71 2.46 -25.14
N SER A 296 10.56 3.18 -25.22
CA SER A 296 10.36 4.26 -26.19
C SER A 296 11.20 5.51 -25.96
N GLY A 297 11.63 5.77 -24.71
CA GLY A 297 12.40 6.97 -24.37
C GLY A 297 13.87 6.99 -24.87
N SER A 298 14.40 5.87 -25.37
CA SER A 298 15.81 5.73 -25.74
C SER A 298 16.08 5.28 -27.18
N LEU A 299 15.02 5.10 -28.01
CA LEU A 299 15.14 4.55 -29.34
C LEU A 299 14.78 5.55 -30.45
N PRO A 300 15.48 5.55 -31.61
CA PRO A 300 15.11 6.37 -32.77
C PRO A 300 13.69 6.07 -33.28
N GLY A 301 12.98 7.07 -33.80
CA GLY A 301 11.55 7.04 -34.13
C GLY A 301 10.94 5.82 -34.82
N PRO A 302 11.56 5.17 -35.84
CA PRO A 302 11.01 3.96 -36.45
C PRO A 302 11.05 2.73 -35.53
N LEU A 303 12.11 2.60 -34.73
CA LEU A 303 12.29 1.52 -33.76
C LEU A 303 11.34 1.70 -32.55
N ALA A 304 11.08 2.94 -32.13
CA ALA A 304 10.10 3.25 -31.10
C ALA A 304 8.69 2.75 -31.49
N LYS A 305 8.25 3.01 -32.73
CA LYS A 305 6.96 2.53 -33.24
C LYS A 305 6.85 1.01 -33.32
N ALA A 306 7.92 0.31 -33.67
CA ALA A 306 7.94 -1.15 -33.68
C ALA A 306 7.88 -1.71 -32.26
N VAL A 307 8.55 -1.08 -31.30
CA VAL A 307 8.49 -1.44 -29.88
C VAL A 307 7.09 -1.18 -29.30
N ASP A 308 6.48 -0.04 -29.61
CA ASP A 308 5.12 0.29 -29.18
C ASP A 308 4.08 -0.72 -29.73
N TRP A 309 4.27 -1.23 -30.95
CA TRP A 309 3.42 -2.29 -31.52
C TRP A 309 3.65 -3.66 -30.85
N LEU A 310 4.88 -3.97 -30.43
CA LEU A 310 5.25 -5.21 -29.75
C LEU A 310 4.96 -5.18 -28.25
N GLU A 311 5.01 -4.00 -27.62
CA GLU A 311 4.82 -3.81 -26.17
C GLU A 311 3.54 -4.49 -25.64
N PRO A 312 2.35 -4.36 -26.29
CA PRO A 312 1.14 -5.03 -25.84
C PRO A 312 1.24 -6.56 -25.80
N ARG A 313 2.13 -7.16 -26.59
CA ARG A 313 2.35 -8.62 -26.63
C ARG A 313 3.40 -9.08 -25.63
N LEU A 314 4.35 -8.23 -25.34
CA LEU A 314 5.50 -8.51 -24.47
C LEU A 314 5.28 -8.07 -23.02
N ALA A 315 4.39 -7.10 -22.78
CA ALA A 315 4.13 -6.57 -21.46
C ALA A 315 3.61 -7.65 -20.47
N PRO A 316 4.00 -7.54 -19.19
CA PRO A 316 3.54 -8.46 -18.14
C PRO A 316 2.02 -8.61 -18.12
N ARG A 317 1.52 -9.82 -17.95
CA ARG A 317 0.08 -10.11 -17.92
C ARG A 317 -0.26 -11.12 -16.82
N PRO A 318 -1.46 -11.01 -16.19
CA PRO A 318 -1.90 -12.00 -15.22
C PRO A 318 -2.14 -13.34 -15.91
N LYS A 319 -1.73 -14.45 -15.31
CA LYS A 319 -1.96 -15.79 -15.81
C LYS A 319 -2.50 -16.69 -14.70
N VAL A 320 -3.67 -17.30 -14.92
CA VAL A 320 -4.28 -18.26 -14.00
C VAL A 320 -3.51 -19.58 -14.07
N ARG A 321 -3.12 -20.11 -12.91
CA ARG A 321 -2.69 -21.49 -12.73
C ARG A 321 -3.95 -22.34 -12.47
N GLU A 322 -4.46 -23.00 -13.49
CA GLU A 322 -5.73 -23.72 -13.42
C GLU A 322 -5.73 -24.81 -12.34
N ARG A 323 -4.60 -25.51 -12.11
CA ARG A 323 -4.46 -26.52 -11.05
C ARG A 323 -4.74 -25.97 -9.66
N ASP A 324 -4.37 -24.71 -9.40
CA ASP A 324 -4.47 -24.07 -8.09
C ASP A 324 -5.76 -23.22 -7.96
N CYS A 325 -6.45 -22.96 -9.07
CA CYS A 325 -7.68 -22.19 -9.08
C CYS A 325 -8.86 -22.99 -8.51
N VAL A 326 -9.55 -22.42 -7.54
CA VAL A 326 -10.72 -23.01 -6.87
C VAL A 326 -12.05 -22.47 -7.40
N GLY A 327 -12.06 -21.65 -8.44
CA GLY A 327 -13.27 -21.13 -9.08
C GLY A 327 -14.11 -20.16 -8.24
N CYS A 328 -13.56 -19.56 -7.18
CA CYS A 328 -14.31 -18.74 -6.21
C CYS A 328 -14.88 -17.41 -6.77
N GLY A 329 -14.54 -17.01 -8.00
CA GLY A 329 -15.10 -15.81 -8.67
C GLY A 329 -14.54 -14.45 -8.24
N ARG A 330 -13.77 -14.35 -7.16
CA ARG A 330 -13.28 -13.04 -6.63
C ARG A 330 -12.49 -12.21 -7.64
N CYS A 331 -11.71 -12.86 -8.50
CA CYS A 331 -10.97 -12.19 -9.57
C CYS A 331 -11.90 -11.61 -10.64
N ALA A 332 -13.00 -12.29 -10.96
CA ALA A 332 -14.01 -11.79 -11.89
C ALA A 332 -14.80 -10.61 -11.29
N GLU A 333 -15.18 -10.70 -10.02
CA GLU A 333 -15.86 -9.65 -9.27
C GLU A 333 -15.00 -8.36 -9.22
N SER A 334 -13.70 -8.51 -8.93
CA SER A 334 -12.75 -7.39 -8.82
C SER A 334 -12.22 -6.89 -10.16
N CYS A 335 -12.59 -7.51 -11.28
CA CYS A 335 -12.11 -7.09 -12.60
C CYS A 335 -12.88 -5.86 -13.10
N PRO A 336 -12.25 -4.66 -13.16
CA PRO A 336 -12.95 -3.45 -13.57
C PRO A 336 -13.33 -3.47 -15.06
N ALA A 337 -12.52 -4.14 -15.90
CA ALA A 337 -12.77 -4.30 -17.32
C ALA A 337 -13.70 -5.49 -17.65
N LYS A 338 -14.18 -6.24 -16.61
CA LYS A 338 -15.08 -7.41 -16.76
C LYS A 338 -14.58 -8.46 -17.76
N THR A 339 -13.28 -8.71 -17.78
CA THR A 339 -12.60 -9.60 -18.73
C THR A 339 -12.36 -11.00 -18.17
N ILE A 340 -12.88 -11.32 -16.99
CA ILE A 340 -12.67 -12.61 -16.33
C ILE A 340 -14.01 -13.31 -16.15
N THR A 341 -14.07 -14.54 -16.65
CA THR A 341 -15.20 -15.46 -16.45
C THR A 341 -14.77 -16.69 -15.67
N VAL A 342 -15.70 -17.31 -14.93
CA VAL A 342 -15.47 -18.60 -14.27
C VAL A 342 -16.30 -19.64 -15.00
N THR A 343 -15.61 -20.59 -15.64
CA THR A 343 -16.24 -21.68 -16.42
C THR A 343 -15.60 -23.01 -16.03
N GLY A 344 -16.40 -24.02 -15.75
CA GLY A 344 -15.90 -25.30 -15.28
C GLY A 344 -15.10 -25.23 -13.96
N GLY A 345 -15.48 -24.32 -13.04
CA GLY A 345 -14.80 -24.11 -11.77
C GLY A 345 -13.41 -23.46 -11.89
N LYS A 346 -13.06 -22.87 -13.04
CA LYS A 346 -11.78 -22.21 -13.30
C LYS A 346 -11.96 -20.81 -13.87
N ALA A 347 -11.12 -19.87 -13.43
CA ALA A 347 -11.11 -18.51 -13.98
C ALA A 347 -10.41 -18.49 -15.34
N LYS A 348 -10.99 -17.78 -16.30
CA LYS A 348 -10.44 -17.53 -17.64
C LYS A 348 -10.38 -16.04 -17.89
N ILE A 349 -9.28 -15.54 -18.45
CA ILE A 349 -9.04 -14.12 -18.72
C ILE A 349 -9.08 -13.86 -20.22
N ASP A 350 -9.94 -12.93 -20.65
CA ASP A 350 -9.91 -12.35 -21.99
C ASP A 350 -8.83 -11.27 -22.04
N TYR A 351 -7.70 -11.57 -22.67
CA TYR A 351 -6.56 -10.66 -22.75
C TYR A 351 -6.76 -9.53 -23.76
N ALA A 352 -7.72 -9.61 -24.68
CA ALA A 352 -7.96 -8.56 -25.68
C ALA A 352 -8.44 -7.26 -25.04
N LYS A 353 -9.18 -7.37 -23.94
CA LYS A 353 -9.75 -6.23 -23.19
C LYS A 353 -9.11 -6.01 -21.83
N CYS A 354 -8.10 -6.81 -21.46
CA CYS A 354 -7.45 -6.73 -20.14
C CYS A 354 -6.56 -5.49 -20.05
N ILE A 355 -6.85 -4.61 -19.10
CA ILE A 355 -6.09 -3.37 -18.83
C ILE A 355 -4.82 -3.61 -17.97
N ARG A 356 -4.54 -4.84 -17.56
CA ARG A 356 -3.35 -5.24 -16.79
C ARG A 356 -3.15 -4.47 -15.47
N CYS A 357 -4.25 -4.16 -14.80
CA CYS A 357 -4.22 -3.53 -13.47
C CYS A 357 -3.81 -4.49 -12.35
N PHE A 358 -3.76 -5.80 -12.61
CA PHE A 358 -3.42 -6.87 -11.68
C PHE A 358 -4.33 -7.02 -10.45
N CYS A 359 -5.48 -6.33 -10.37
CA CYS A 359 -6.45 -6.50 -9.31
C CYS A 359 -6.86 -7.97 -9.10
N CYS A 360 -6.95 -8.75 -10.18
CA CYS A 360 -7.25 -10.18 -10.12
C CYS A 360 -6.15 -11.00 -9.41
N HIS A 361 -4.88 -10.62 -9.56
CA HIS A 361 -3.75 -11.21 -8.84
C HIS A 361 -3.83 -10.86 -7.35
N GLU A 362 -4.08 -9.59 -7.04
CA GLU A 362 -4.19 -9.11 -5.66
C GLU A 362 -5.34 -9.77 -4.90
N MET A 363 -6.48 -9.99 -5.58
CA MET A 363 -7.70 -10.52 -4.96
C MET A 363 -7.79 -12.05 -4.91
N CYS A 364 -6.78 -12.78 -5.41
CA CYS A 364 -6.82 -14.24 -5.44
C CYS A 364 -6.46 -14.84 -4.06
N PRO A 365 -7.41 -15.44 -3.29
CA PRO A 365 -7.17 -15.91 -1.93
C PRO A 365 -6.21 -17.11 -1.87
N VAL A 366 -6.18 -17.89 -2.97
CA VAL A 366 -5.30 -19.06 -3.11
C VAL A 366 -4.05 -18.77 -3.95
N ARG A 367 -3.80 -17.48 -4.31
CA ARG A 367 -2.65 -17.03 -5.11
C ARG A 367 -2.50 -17.79 -6.44
N ALA A 368 -3.60 -18.21 -7.06
CA ALA A 368 -3.59 -18.96 -8.30
C ALA A 368 -3.37 -18.10 -9.57
N ILE A 369 -3.12 -16.81 -9.44
CA ILE A 369 -2.89 -15.91 -10.59
C ILE A 369 -1.48 -15.34 -10.48
N ASP A 370 -0.61 -15.72 -11.41
CA ASP A 370 0.76 -15.22 -11.51
C ASP A 370 0.83 -14.02 -12.45
N ILE A 371 1.90 -13.21 -12.30
CA ILE A 371 2.29 -12.21 -13.28
C ILE A 371 3.38 -12.83 -14.14
N ARG A 372 3.09 -13.00 -15.44
CA ARG A 372 4.07 -13.53 -16.39
C ARG A 372 4.58 -12.43 -17.30
N SER A 373 5.90 -12.24 -17.28
CA SER A 373 6.67 -11.48 -18.26
C SER A 373 7.34 -12.43 -19.24
N VAL A 374 7.59 -11.99 -20.47
CA VAL A 374 8.35 -12.77 -21.47
C VAL A 374 9.81 -12.91 -21.01
N PRO A 375 10.45 -14.08 -21.17
CA PRO A 375 11.82 -14.36 -20.64
C PRO A 375 12.89 -13.34 -21.04
N VAL A 376 12.80 -12.76 -22.24
CA VAL A 376 13.72 -11.72 -22.73
C VAL A 376 13.80 -10.51 -21.77
N PHE A 377 12.72 -10.16 -21.11
CA PHE A 377 12.69 -9.07 -20.14
C PHE A 377 13.32 -9.40 -18.78
N ARG A 378 13.41 -10.68 -18.41
CA ARG A 378 14.11 -11.11 -17.20
C ARG A 378 15.63 -10.91 -17.28
N PHE A 379 16.19 -10.99 -18.49
CA PHE A 379 17.63 -10.78 -18.71
C PHE A 379 18.00 -9.29 -18.69
N LEU A 380 17.16 -8.43 -19.26
CA LEU A 380 17.40 -6.99 -19.31
C LEU A 380 17.17 -6.27 -17.97
N SER A 381 16.40 -6.85 -17.06
CA SER A 381 16.15 -6.28 -15.71
C SER A 381 17.24 -6.66 -14.69
N LYS A 382 18.14 -7.63 -14.98
CA LYS A 382 19.26 -8.02 -14.11
C LYS A 382 20.55 -7.23 -14.35
N GLY A 383 20.59 -6.36 -15.35
CA GLY A 383 21.77 -5.63 -15.78
C GLY A 383 21.77 -4.13 -15.55
N ARG A 384 20.92 -3.60 -14.63
CA ARG A 384 20.99 -2.20 -14.21
C ARG A 384 20.51 -2.04 -12.79
#